data_43e119e98bf11c1cc948b271d9ae61b5
#
_entry.id   43e119e98bf11c1cc948b271d9ae61b5
#
_cell.length_a   1.000
_cell.length_b   1.000
_cell.length_c   1.000
_cell.angle_alpha   90.00
_cell.angle_beta   90.00
_cell.angle_gamma   90.00
#
_symmetry.space_group_name_H-M   'P 1'
#
loop_
_entity.id
_entity.type
_entity.pdbx_description
1 polymer ?
#
loop_
_entity_poly.entity_id
_entity_poly.type
_entity_poly.pdbx_seq_one_letter_code
_entity_poly.pdbx_strand_id
1 'polypeptide(L)'
;IPTSILKQTISVLAPVISRIINLSLSSGSVPLSFQQSVVSPLLKKPNLDKNSLSNYRPISNLSFLSKLTERVVKNRLSEHLQQNSLLNSFQSAYTLFHSTESVLLSLHDFIIRAICKQQVTCLCLLDLSAAFDTIDHSILLDRLSSWFGIHGTALSWFHSYLSNRSFITSCANSKSTSCLLTCGVPQGSVLGPLLFSLYTTPLSSILTSTCVSHHLYADDTQLFISFLPSVYSSSINLLQSSISQVSTWMSANLLSLNPSKTEFLIFGNSTQLSKLNSPTLHIGTHSVIQPIDTARNLGILFDSHLSFDKQISSVCRSSNWHIHDLWRIRSSLDLNTTKTIATSIVHSKLDYCNSLYLNLPVYQLARLQRIQNSLARVVCKIPKHHHITPHLRSLHWLKIPQRIHYKLLSITFTLLQHHQPSYLFSQINTQPARHTRSSSILTLRRPPTVKAKLSDRSFHHFIPRLWETLPQSLRLLNTSNPGSSLQPLLAISRSQFLSGLKTHLFKQSYPS
;
A
#
# COMPACT_ATOMS: atom_id res chain seq x y z
N ILE A 1 -16.66 -22.84 13.26
CA ILE A 1 -18.14 -22.68 13.14
C ILE A 1 -18.41 -21.96 11.82
N PRO A 2 -19.33 -22.47 10.97
CA PRO A 2 -19.71 -21.79 9.72
C PRO A 2 -20.27 -20.40 9.97
N THR A 3 -19.89 -19.43 9.13
CA THR A 3 -20.31 -18.03 9.27
C THR A 3 -21.84 -17.84 9.19
N SER A 4 -22.52 -18.72 8.47
CA SER A 4 -23.99 -18.74 8.38
C SER A 4 -24.64 -19.00 9.75
N ILE A 5 -24.15 -19.97 10.51
CA ILE A 5 -24.63 -20.28 11.84
C ILE A 5 -24.38 -19.12 12.81
N LEU A 6 -23.16 -18.54 12.77
CA LEU A 6 -22.85 -17.36 13.60
C LEU A 6 -23.80 -16.19 13.32
N LYS A 7 -24.15 -15.95 12.05
CA LYS A 7 -25.09 -14.88 11.68
C LYS A 7 -26.51 -15.14 12.21
N GLN A 8 -26.95 -16.38 12.19
CA GLN A 8 -28.29 -16.76 12.67
C GLN A 8 -28.41 -16.69 14.20
N THR A 9 -27.30 -16.97 14.91
CA THR A 9 -27.28 -17.01 16.39
C THR A 9 -26.72 -15.74 17.03
N ILE A 10 -26.49 -14.69 16.26
CA ILE A 10 -25.79 -13.48 16.74
C ILE A 10 -26.51 -12.80 17.92
N SER A 11 -27.85 -12.77 17.93
CA SER A 11 -28.64 -12.16 19.00
C SER A 11 -28.44 -12.83 20.35
N VAL A 12 -28.19 -14.15 20.36
CA VAL A 12 -27.92 -14.93 21.58
C VAL A 12 -26.45 -14.86 21.96
N LEU A 13 -25.54 -14.95 20.97
CA LEU A 13 -24.10 -15.02 21.22
C LEU A 13 -23.47 -13.65 21.53
N ALA A 14 -23.98 -12.56 20.96
CA ALA A 14 -23.36 -11.24 21.11
C ALA A 14 -23.28 -10.77 22.58
N PRO A 15 -24.31 -10.91 23.43
CA PRO A 15 -24.21 -10.53 24.84
C PRO A 15 -23.14 -11.31 25.60
N VAL A 16 -23.07 -12.64 25.36
CA VAL A 16 -22.08 -13.52 26.02
C VAL A 16 -20.66 -13.18 25.58
N ILE A 17 -20.46 -13.02 24.27
CA ILE A 17 -19.15 -12.65 23.70
C ILE A 17 -18.73 -11.27 24.21
N SER A 18 -19.63 -10.30 24.24
CA SER A 18 -19.36 -8.97 24.77
C SER A 18 -18.94 -9.01 26.24
N ARG A 19 -19.60 -9.84 27.06
CA ARG A 19 -19.23 -10.04 28.47
C ARG A 19 -17.83 -10.63 28.62
N ILE A 20 -17.48 -11.66 27.83
CA ILE A 20 -16.13 -12.28 27.85
C ILE A 20 -15.07 -11.23 27.48
N ILE A 21 -15.29 -10.46 26.41
CA ILE A 21 -14.34 -9.42 25.98
C ILE A 21 -14.21 -8.33 27.04
N ASN A 22 -15.32 -7.85 27.58
CA ASN A 22 -15.29 -6.80 28.61
C ASN A 22 -14.58 -7.27 29.90
N LEU A 23 -14.80 -8.51 30.34
CA LEU A 23 -14.09 -9.11 31.47
C LEU A 23 -12.59 -9.18 31.20
N SER A 24 -12.18 -9.63 30.00
CA SER A 24 -10.77 -9.67 29.60
C SER A 24 -10.13 -8.28 29.66
N LEU A 25 -10.82 -7.25 29.15
CA LEU A 25 -10.31 -5.89 29.12
C LEU A 25 -10.27 -5.26 30.50
N SER A 26 -11.29 -5.46 31.34
CA SER A 26 -11.33 -4.89 32.69
C SER A 26 -10.37 -5.56 33.67
N SER A 27 -10.11 -6.87 33.51
CA SER A 27 -9.10 -7.60 34.29
C SER A 27 -7.67 -7.41 33.82
N GLY A 28 -7.45 -6.85 32.62
CA GLY A 28 -6.13 -6.76 31.99
C GLY A 28 -5.55 -8.15 31.65
N SER A 29 -6.39 -9.16 31.43
CA SER A 29 -5.94 -10.55 31.24
C SER A 29 -6.57 -11.18 30.02
N VAL A 30 -5.77 -11.92 29.26
CA VAL A 30 -6.20 -12.67 28.09
C VAL A 30 -6.44 -14.12 28.48
N PRO A 31 -7.61 -14.72 28.17
CA PRO A 31 -7.86 -16.12 28.47
C PRO A 31 -6.83 -17.06 27.83
N LEU A 32 -6.33 -18.06 28.58
CA LEU A 32 -5.33 -19.03 28.10
C LEU A 32 -5.76 -19.70 26.79
N SER A 33 -7.06 -20.01 26.62
CA SER A 33 -7.60 -20.60 25.40
C SER A 33 -7.46 -19.70 24.15
N PHE A 34 -7.16 -18.40 24.32
CA PHE A 34 -6.92 -17.47 23.20
C PHE A 34 -5.42 -17.34 22.86
N GLN A 35 -4.54 -17.84 23.69
CA GLN A 35 -3.09 -17.76 23.53
C GLN A 35 -2.51 -18.90 22.68
N GLN A 36 -3.26 -19.99 22.52
CA GLN A 36 -2.84 -21.12 21.69
C GLN A 36 -3.20 -20.90 20.23
N SER A 37 -2.27 -21.19 19.32
CA SER A 37 -2.48 -21.14 17.88
C SER A 37 -2.14 -22.45 17.18
N VAL A 38 -2.80 -22.68 16.02
CA VAL A 38 -2.42 -23.77 15.12
C VAL A 38 -1.70 -23.18 13.93
N VAL A 39 -0.42 -23.48 13.79
CA VAL A 39 0.41 -23.00 12.68
C VAL A 39 0.29 -23.94 11.49
N SER A 40 -0.09 -23.39 10.35
CA SER A 40 -0.09 -24.10 9.07
C SER A 40 1.02 -23.53 8.17
N PRO A 41 2.00 -24.34 7.73
CA PRO A 41 3.04 -23.87 6.83
C PRO A 41 2.46 -23.64 5.44
N LEU A 42 2.60 -22.39 4.96
CA LEU A 42 2.15 -21.99 3.61
C LEU A 42 3.37 -21.70 2.73
N LEU A 43 3.50 -22.43 1.62
CA LEU A 43 4.58 -22.21 0.66
C LEU A 43 4.52 -20.79 0.08
N LYS A 44 5.62 -20.03 0.14
CA LYS A 44 5.70 -18.63 -0.30
C LYS A 44 5.36 -18.44 -1.78
N LYS A 45 5.78 -19.41 -2.63
CA LYS A 45 5.45 -19.47 -4.08
C LYS A 45 5.31 -20.93 -4.50
N PRO A 46 4.40 -21.24 -5.46
CA PRO A 46 4.13 -22.64 -5.86
C PRO A 46 5.32 -23.39 -6.45
N ASN A 47 6.29 -22.67 -7.00
CA ASN A 47 7.48 -23.23 -7.67
C ASN A 47 8.71 -23.35 -6.77
N LEU A 48 8.60 -23.05 -5.48
CA LEU A 48 9.71 -23.20 -4.54
C LEU A 48 9.86 -24.65 -4.08
N ASP A 49 11.10 -25.02 -3.71
CA ASP A 49 11.38 -26.32 -3.14
C ASP A 49 10.61 -26.55 -1.85
N LYS A 50 9.80 -27.61 -1.83
CA LYS A 50 8.95 -27.99 -0.69
C LYS A 50 9.73 -28.60 0.48
N ASN A 51 10.98 -29.02 0.26
CA ASN A 51 11.82 -29.63 1.31
C ASN A 51 12.56 -28.56 2.13
N SER A 52 12.64 -27.33 1.66
CA SER A 52 13.28 -26.22 2.38
C SER A 52 12.27 -25.48 3.25
N LEU A 53 12.44 -25.54 4.58
CA LEU A 53 11.57 -24.85 5.55
C LEU A 53 11.57 -23.33 5.38
N SER A 54 12.69 -22.76 4.92
CA SER A 54 12.81 -21.31 4.64
C SER A 54 11.85 -20.81 3.56
N ASN A 55 11.29 -21.72 2.74
CA ASN A 55 10.33 -21.41 1.69
C ASN A 55 8.89 -21.31 2.20
N TYR A 56 8.63 -21.57 3.48
CA TYR A 56 7.30 -21.51 4.07
C TYR A 56 7.09 -20.25 4.92
N ARG A 57 5.83 -19.83 5.02
CA ARG A 57 5.34 -18.86 6.00
C ARG A 57 4.56 -19.61 7.07
N PRO A 58 4.84 -19.40 8.37
CA PRO A 58 4.08 -19.99 9.46
C PRO A 58 2.79 -19.20 9.69
N ILE A 59 1.68 -19.62 9.07
CA ILE A 59 0.40 -18.95 9.26
C ILE A 59 -0.28 -19.45 10.51
N SER A 60 -0.44 -18.58 11.50
CA SER A 60 -1.08 -18.84 12.78
C SER A 60 -2.61 -18.74 12.68
N ASN A 61 -3.30 -19.86 12.84
CA ASN A 61 -4.74 -19.91 12.93
C ASN A 61 -5.17 -19.76 14.40
N LEU A 62 -5.62 -18.55 14.74
CA LEU A 62 -6.16 -18.22 16.06
C LEU A 62 -7.67 -18.51 16.12
N SER A 63 -8.18 -18.72 17.34
CA SER A 63 -9.62 -18.94 17.55
C SER A 63 -10.44 -17.72 17.12
N PHE A 64 -11.70 -17.95 16.77
CA PHE A 64 -12.61 -16.87 16.38
C PHE A 64 -12.76 -15.82 17.48
N LEU A 65 -12.90 -16.23 18.74
CA LEU A 65 -13.04 -15.32 19.88
C LEU A 65 -11.77 -14.51 20.12
N SER A 66 -10.58 -15.13 19.98
CA SER A 66 -9.31 -14.44 20.04
C SER A 66 -9.26 -13.30 18.99
N LYS A 67 -9.54 -13.63 17.73
CA LYS A 67 -9.54 -12.62 16.65
C LYS A 67 -10.59 -11.52 16.86
N LEU A 68 -11.73 -11.83 17.44
CA LEU A 68 -12.77 -10.84 17.74
C LEU A 68 -12.32 -9.90 18.86
N THR A 69 -11.73 -10.45 19.93
CA THR A 69 -11.14 -9.67 21.03
C THR A 69 -10.03 -8.76 20.52
N GLU A 70 -9.09 -9.31 19.72
CA GLU A 70 -8.03 -8.51 19.09
C GLU A 70 -8.60 -7.38 18.21
N ARG A 71 -9.72 -7.59 17.51
CA ARG A 71 -10.36 -6.55 16.70
C ARG A 71 -10.91 -5.39 17.55
N VAL A 72 -11.52 -5.72 18.69
CA VAL A 72 -11.98 -4.69 19.64
C VAL A 72 -10.79 -3.89 20.18
N VAL A 73 -9.73 -4.58 20.61
CA VAL A 73 -8.51 -3.93 21.11
C VAL A 73 -7.85 -3.08 20.01
N LYS A 74 -7.73 -3.62 18.79
CA LYS A 74 -7.20 -2.89 17.65
C LYS A 74 -7.95 -1.58 17.39
N ASN A 75 -9.28 -1.62 17.43
CA ASN A 75 -10.09 -0.43 17.19
C ASN A 75 -9.83 0.64 18.26
N ARG A 76 -9.85 0.26 19.55
CA ARG A 76 -9.56 1.16 20.68
C ARG A 76 -8.14 1.71 20.62
N LEU A 77 -7.15 0.86 20.35
CA LEU A 77 -5.75 1.28 20.18
C LEU A 77 -5.59 2.24 19.01
N SER A 78 -6.20 1.93 17.85
CA SER A 78 -6.12 2.81 16.67
C SER A 78 -6.78 4.16 16.93
N GLU A 79 -7.89 4.21 17.66
CA GLU A 79 -8.55 5.44 18.06
C GLU A 79 -7.67 6.27 19.00
N HIS A 80 -7.07 5.65 20.01
CA HIS A 80 -6.12 6.29 20.92
C HIS A 80 -4.92 6.89 20.17
N LEU A 81 -4.30 6.12 19.28
CA LEU A 81 -3.16 6.58 18.48
C LEU A 81 -3.52 7.76 17.56
N GLN A 82 -4.72 7.73 16.99
CA GLN A 82 -5.20 8.80 16.10
C GLN A 82 -5.54 10.07 16.87
N GLN A 83 -6.26 9.97 17.99
CA GLN A 83 -6.65 11.12 18.82
C GLN A 83 -5.44 11.86 19.41
N ASN A 84 -4.38 11.13 19.73
CA ASN A 84 -3.16 11.69 20.29
C ASN A 84 -2.05 11.95 19.27
N SER A 85 -2.34 11.82 17.96
CA SER A 85 -1.37 12.05 16.86
C SER A 85 -0.08 11.22 17.00
N LEU A 86 -0.19 9.99 17.50
CA LEU A 86 0.93 9.09 17.78
C LEU A 86 1.29 8.18 16.60
N LEU A 87 0.52 8.25 15.50
CA LEU A 87 0.78 7.46 14.30
C LEU A 87 2.02 7.98 13.57
N ASN A 88 2.87 7.06 13.14
CA ASN A 88 4.02 7.39 12.30
C ASN A 88 3.55 7.82 10.90
N SER A 89 3.78 9.08 10.52
CA SER A 89 3.37 9.65 9.23
C SER A 89 4.07 9.01 8.01
N PHE A 90 5.20 8.35 8.22
CA PHE A 90 5.95 7.65 7.17
C PHE A 90 5.61 6.16 7.06
N GLN A 91 4.80 5.61 8.00
CA GLN A 91 4.29 4.24 7.91
C GLN A 91 2.91 4.23 7.25
N SER A 92 2.82 3.59 6.08
CA SER A 92 1.57 3.54 5.31
C SER A 92 0.82 2.21 5.40
N ALA A 93 1.48 1.14 5.80
CA ALA A 93 0.79 -0.13 5.96
C ALA A 93 -0.19 -0.07 7.15
N TYR A 94 -1.37 -0.66 6.95
CA TYR A 94 -2.42 -0.77 7.98
C TYR A 94 -2.98 0.57 8.50
N THR A 95 -2.66 1.68 7.82
CA THR A 95 -3.09 3.04 8.16
C THR A 95 -4.28 3.45 7.29
N LEU A 96 -5.25 4.11 7.90
CA LEU A 96 -6.46 4.57 7.20
C LEU A 96 -6.09 5.60 6.12
N PHE A 97 -6.73 5.53 4.96
CA PHE A 97 -6.49 6.36 3.77
C PHE A 97 -5.12 6.18 3.11
N HIS A 98 -4.25 5.32 3.63
CA HIS A 98 -2.99 4.96 3.03
C HIS A 98 -3.11 3.69 2.18
N SER A 99 -2.25 3.54 1.19
CA SER A 99 -2.21 2.34 0.31
C SER A 99 -0.84 2.20 -0.34
N THR A 100 -0.55 1.02 -0.88
CA THR A 100 0.61 0.81 -1.75
C THR A 100 0.67 1.83 -2.88
N GLU A 101 -0.50 2.15 -3.45
CA GLU A 101 -0.60 3.10 -4.55
C GLU A 101 -0.26 4.54 -4.15
N SER A 102 -0.71 5.00 -2.97
CA SER A 102 -0.37 6.35 -2.49
C SER A 102 1.13 6.50 -2.22
N VAL A 103 1.77 5.47 -1.67
CA VAL A 103 3.23 5.43 -1.44
C VAL A 103 3.99 5.49 -2.75
N LEU A 104 3.66 4.57 -3.67
CA LEU A 104 4.35 4.49 -4.97
C LEU A 104 4.11 5.72 -5.84
N LEU A 105 2.92 6.32 -5.77
CA LEU A 105 2.61 7.56 -6.47
C LEU A 105 3.44 8.73 -5.94
N SER A 106 3.62 8.83 -4.62
CA SER A 106 4.47 9.85 -4.00
C SER A 106 5.94 9.67 -4.37
N LEU A 107 6.46 8.44 -4.30
CA LEU A 107 7.82 8.12 -4.72
C LEU A 107 8.05 8.41 -6.20
N HIS A 108 7.12 8.00 -7.06
CA HIS A 108 7.17 8.25 -8.50
C HIS A 108 7.19 9.75 -8.82
N ASP A 109 6.34 10.53 -8.15
CA ASP A 109 6.31 11.98 -8.28
C ASP A 109 7.63 12.62 -7.84
N PHE A 110 8.17 12.17 -6.70
CA PHE A 110 9.49 12.62 -6.20
C PHE A 110 10.59 12.40 -7.24
N ILE A 111 10.68 11.19 -7.80
CA ILE A 111 11.69 10.84 -8.82
C ILE A 111 11.51 11.69 -10.08
N ILE A 112 10.28 11.84 -10.59
CA ILE A 112 10.04 12.64 -11.79
C ILE A 112 10.43 14.09 -11.57
N ARG A 113 10.07 14.69 -10.44
CA ARG A 113 10.43 16.08 -10.13
C ARG A 113 11.94 16.26 -10.02
N ALA A 114 12.66 15.29 -9.47
CA ALA A 114 14.12 15.27 -9.41
C ALA A 114 14.72 15.23 -10.83
N ILE A 115 14.27 14.32 -11.68
CA ILE A 115 14.73 14.22 -13.08
C ILE A 115 14.47 15.52 -13.84
N CYS A 116 13.31 16.16 -13.65
CA CYS A 116 13.00 17.45 -14.24
C CYS A 116 13.95 18.56 -13.81
N LYS A 117 14.57 18.45 -12.62
CA LYS A 117 15.61 19.34 -12.10
C LYS A 117 17.04 18.89 -12.46
N GLN A 118 17.19 17.96 -13.41
CA GLN A 118 18.48 17.38 -13.80
C GLN A 118 19.22 16.68 -12.66
N GLN A 119 18.48 16.23 -11.66
CA GLN A 119 19.00 15.43 -10.54
C GLN A 119 18.91 13.93 -10.85
N VAL A 120 19.70 13.18 -10.13
CA VAL A 120 19.64 11.71 -10.04
C VAL A 120 19.00 11.33 -8.73
N THR A 121 18.21 10.27 -8.71
CA THR A 121 17.62 9.72 -7.48
C THR A 121 18.17 8.32 -7.23
N CYS A 122 18.69 8.10 -6.04
CA CYS A 122 19.02 6.78 -5.52
C CYS A 122 17.86 6.28 -4.67
N LEU A 123 17.43 5.04 -4.90
CA LEU A 123 16.41 4.33 -4.12
C LEU A 123 16.99 3.02 -3.61
N CYS A 124 16.98 2.83 -2.31
CA CYS A 124 17.35 1.59 -1.63
C CYS A 124 16.10 0.97 -1.01
N LEU A 125 15.79 -0.27 -1.39
CA LEU A 125 14.71 -1.08 -0.85
C LEU A 125 15.32 -2.09 0.13
N LEU A 126 15.08 -1.86 1.43
CA LEU A 126 15.58 -2.71 2.50
C LEU A 126 14.53 -3.77 2.86
N ASP A 127 14.94 -5.04 2.87
CA ASP A 127 14.09 -6.17 3.29
C ASP A 127 14.53 -6.67 4.67
N LEU A 128 13.58 -7.11 5.49
CA LEU A 128 13.83 -7.68 6.80
C LEU A 128 13.73 -9.20 6.78
N SER A 129 14.58 -9.86 7.57
CA SER A 129 14.48 -11.29 7.80
C SER A 129 13.51 -11.58 8.94
N ALA A 130 12.46 -12.39 8.68
CA ALA A 130 11.52 -12.90 9.69
C ALA A 130 10.91 -11.82 10.64
N ALA A 131 10.62 -10.64 10.13
CA ALA A 131 10.29 -9.43 10.87
C ALA A 131 9.20 -9.60 11.96
N PHE A 132 8.14 -10.39 11.68
CA PHE A 132 7.07 -10.64 12.65
C PHE A 132 7.44 -11.67 13.72
N ASP A 133 8.38 -12.55 13.42
CA ASP A 133 8.74 -13.69 14.27
C ASP A 133 9.84 -13.31 15.28
N THR A 134 10.49 -12.16 15.10
CA THR A 134 11.64 -11.70 15.91
C THR A 134 11.32 -10.52 16.82
N ILE A 135 10.07 -10.05 16.89
CA ILE A 135 9.66 -8.97 17.80
C ILE A 135 9.92 -9.37 19.24
N ASP A 136 10.77 -8.63 19.94
CA ASP A 136 10.98 -8.81 21.37
C ASP A 136 9.80 -8.26 22.17
N HIS A 137 9.27 -9.05 23.10
CA HIS A 137 8.09 -8.67 23.88
C HIS A 137 8.37 -7.58 24.88
N SER A 138 9.56 -7.57 25.50
CA SER A 138 9.95 -6.55 26.49
C SER A 138 10.12 -5.19 25.83
N ILE A 139 10.86 -5.12 24.72
CA ILE A 139 11.02 -3.91 23.93
C ILE A 139 9.67 -3.39 23.42
N LEU A 140 8.77 -4.27 22.99
CA LEU A 140 7.44 -3.87 22.54
C LEU A 140 6.61 -3.26 23.69
N LEU A 141 6.60 -3.88 24.87
CA LEU A 141 5.87 -3.39 26.03
C LEU A 141 6.42 -2.06 26.53
N ASP A 142 7.74 -1.90 26.57
CA ASP A 142 8.38 -0.62 26.91
C ASP A 142 7.98 0.49 25.94
N ARG A 143 7.90 0.19 24.63
CA ARG A 143 7.43 1.17 23.63
C ARG A 143 5.95 1.51 23.76
N LEU A 144 5.10 0.51 24.01
CA LEU A 144 3.68 0.75 24.23
C LEU A 144 3.48 1.73 25.42
N SER A 145 4.30 1.60 26.45
CA SER A 145 4.29 2.51 27.60
C SER A 145 4.92 3.87 27.29
N SER A 146 6.19 3.89 26.88
CA SER A 146 7.00 5.13 26.78
C SER A 146 6.69 5.99 25.56
N TRP A 147 6.35 5.38 24.40
CA TRP A 147 6.09 6.09 23.14
C TRP A 147 4.61 6.33 22.90
N PHE A 148 3.75 5.42 23.34
CA PHE A 148 2.32 5.45 23.02
C PHE A 148 1.42 5.71 24.24
N GLY A 149 1.99 5.91 25.44
CA GLY A 149 1.26 6.27 26.64
C GLY A 149 0.26 5.21 27.13
N ILE A 150 0.55 3.93 26.85
CA ILE A 150 -0.31 2.82 27.27
C ILE A 150 0.16 2.33 28.63
N HIS A 151 -0.68 2.47 29.64
CA HIS A 151 -0.36 2.15 31.03
C HIS A 151 -1.46 1.34 31.72
N GLY A 152 -1.20 0.93 32.97
CA GLY A 152 -2.18 0.27 33.84
C GLY A 152 -2.76 -1.00 33.23
N THR A 153 -4.06 -1.18 33.37
CA THR A 153 -4.79 -2.36 32.92
C THR A 153 -4.62 -2.64 31.43
N ALA A 154 -4.51 -1.58 30.60
CA ALA A 154 -4.28 -1.75 29.15
C ALA A 154 -2.90 -2.35 28.86
N LEU A 155 -1.85 -1.89 29.53
CA LEU A 155 -0.49 -2.45 29.41
C LEU A 155 -0.45 -3.89 29.95
N SER A 156 -1.12 -4.15 31.07
CA SER A 156 -1.24 -5.51 31.65
C SER A 156 -1.92 -6.47 30.67
N TRP A 157 -2.92 -5.97 29.93
CA TRP A 157 -3.58 -6.78 28.88
C TRP A 157 -2.60 -7.13 27.76
N PHE A 158 -1.78 -6.20 27.27
CA PHE A 158 -0.76 -6.48 26.25
C PHE A 158 0.31 -7.45 26.77
N HIS A 159 0.73 -7.29 28.02
CA HIS A 159 1.64 -8.23 28.66
C HIS A 159 1.02 -9.64 28.67
N SER A 160 -0.21 -9.77 29.13
CA SER A 160 -0.93 -11.05 29.12
C SER A 160 -1.13 -11.60 27.69
N TYR A 161 -1.41 -10.74 26.71
CA TYR A 161 -1.57 -11.13 25.29
C TYR A 161 -0.29 -11.74 24.70
N LEU A 162 0.87 -11.24 25.07
CA LEU A 162 2.18 -11.68 24.56
C LEU A 162 2.75 -12.87 25.34
N SER A 163 2.45 -12.95 26.66
CA SER A 163 2.98 -13.98 27.55
C SER A 163 2.28 -15.35 27.36
N ASN A 164 3.00 -16.43 27.71
CA ASN A 164 2.49 -17.80 27.75
C ASN A 164 1.82 -18.29 26.44
N ARG A 165 2.17 -17.67 25.31
CA ARG A 165 1.67 -18.13 24.01
C ARG A 165 2.30 -19.43 23.61
N SER A 166 1.48 -20.30 23.01
CA SER A 166 1.95 -21.56 22.47
C SER A 166 1.39 -21.81 21.06
N PHE A 167 2.08 -22.65 20.32
CA PHE A 167 1.61 -23.08 19.02
C PHE A 167 1.83 -24.56 18.79
N ILE A 168 0.99 -25.14 17.95
CA ILE A 168 1.09 -26.51 17.43
C ILE A 168 1.19 -26.38 15.92
N THR A 169 2.20 -26.99 15.31
CA THR A 169 2.29 -27.04 13.85
C THR A 169 1.42 -28.18 13.31
N SER A 170 0.57 -27.84 12.33
CA SER A 170 -0.28 -28.81 11.64
C SER A 170 0.09 -28.88 10.16
N CYS A 171 0.52 -30.05 9.71
CA CYS A 171 0.88 -30.31 8.31
C CYS A 171 0.19 -31.62 7.87
N ALA A 172 -0.63 -31.53 6.84
CA ALA A 172 -1.49 -32.64 6.39
C ALA A 172 -2.32 -33.23 7.57
N ASN A 173 -2.13 -34.48 7.92
CA ASN A 173 -2.85 -35.15 9.00
C ASN A 173 -2.03 -35.25 10.30
N SER A 174 -0.85 -34.64 10.38
CA SER A 174 0.05 -34.71 11.53
C SER A 174 0.06 -33.38 12.30
N LYS A 175 0.22 -33.50 13.63
CA LYS A 175 0.39 -32.36 14.53
C LYS A 175 1.65 -32.52 15.36
N SER A 176 2.38 -31.43 15.59
CA SER A 176 3.52 -31.41 16.51
C SER A 176 3.05 -31.40 17.98
N THR A 177 4.00 -31.56 18.88
CA THR A 177 3.84 -31.13 20.28
C THR A 177 3.65 -29.64 20.38
N SER A 178 3.13 -29.14 21.50
CA SER A 178 2.97 -27.73 21.77
C SER A 178 4.35 -27.09 22.06
N CYS A 179 4.65 -25.99 21.39
CA CYS A 179 5.86 -25.18 21.59
C CYS A 179 5.49 -23.80 22.13
N LEU A 180 6.29 -23.28 23.07
CA LEU A 180 6.12 -21.91 23.58
C LEU A 180 6.63 -20.89 22.56
N LEU A 181 5.93 -19.77 22.46
CA LEU A 181 6.33 -18.61 21.66
C LEU A 181 6.97 -17.58 22.61
N THR A 182 8.29 -17.46 22.59
CA THR A 182 9.05 -16.56 23.47
C THR A 182 9.28 -15.18 22.88
N CYS A 183 9.12 -15.03 21.57
CA CYS A 183 9.23 -13.76 20.83
C CYS A 183 8.30 -13.78 19.63
N GLY A 184 8.16 -12.65 18.97
CA GLY A 184 7.32 -12.50 17.79
C GLY A 184 5.83 -12.32 18.10
N VAL A 185 5.09 -12.02 17.05
CA VAL A 185 3.63 -11.93 17.06
C VAL A 185 3.05 -12.91 16.03
N PRO A 186 1.91 -13.57 16.31
CA PRO A 186 1.39 -14.60 15.42
C PRO A 186 1.08 -14.04 14.02
N GLN A 187 1.69 -14.60 12.99
CA GLN A 187 1.37 -14.26 11.59
C GLN A 187 -0.05 -14.72 11.25
N GLY A 188 -1.00 -13.80 11.20
CA GLY A 188 -2.44 -14.08 11.05
C GLY A 188 -3.30 -13.60 12.20
N SER A 189 -2.70 -12.99 13.22
CA SER A 189 -3.39 -12.22 14.26
C SER A 189 -3.91 -10.88 13.68
N VAL A 190 -4.89 -10.29 14.35
CA VAL A 190 -5.44 -8.99 13.99
C VAL A 190 -4.56 -7.85 14.50
N LEU A 191 -3.91 -8.05 15.64
CA LEU A 191 -3.03 -7.05 16.28
C LEU A 191 -1.60 -7.07 15.74
N GLY A 192 -1.08 -8.21 15.30
CA GLY A 192 0.31 -8.36 14.87
C GLY A 192 0.80 -7.27 13.92
N PRO A 193 0.08 -6.95 12.84
CA PRO A 193 0.48 -5.89 11.91
C PRO A 193 0.61 -4.51 12.56
N LEU A 194 -0.32 -4.14 13.44
CA LEU A 194 -0.28 -2.86 14.15
C LEU A 194 0.87 -2.84 15.17
N LEU A 195 1.05 -3.90 15.94
CA LEU A 195 2.13 -4.02 16.91
C LEU A 195 3.51 -3.95 16.26
N PHE A 196 3.68 -4.57 15.08
CA PHE A 196 4.91 -4.43 14.29
C PHE A 196 5.15 -2.97 13.87
N SER A 197 4.12 -2.27 13.40
CA SER A 197 4.22 -0.85 13.02
C SER A 197 4.61 0.02 14.21
N LEU A 198 4.06 -0.25 15.41
CA LEU A 198 4.43 0.46 16.64
C LEU A 198 5.86 0.12 17.07
N TYR A 199 6.26 -1.16 16.92
CA TYR A 199 7.63 -1.61 17.21
C TYR A 199 8.67 -0.90 16.36
N THR A 200 8.38 -0.61 15.10
CA THR A 200 9.32 0.04 14.18
C THR A 200 9.21 1.56 14.12
N THR A 201 8.27 2.18 14.84
CA THR A 201 8.06 3.64 14.84
C THR A 201 9.32 4.45 15.11
N PRO A 202 10.22 4.11 16.09
CA PRO A 202 11.42 4.90 16.37
C PRO A 202 12.40 4.99 15.20
N LEU A 203 12.36 4.04 14.26
CA LEU A 203 13.21 4.06 13.06
C LEU A 203 13.00 5.32 12.22
N SER A 204 11.76 5.82 12.11
CA SER A 204 11.47 7.04 11.37
C SER A 204 12.08 8.29 12.00
N SER A 205 12.18 8.35 13.34
CA SER A 205 12.83 9.47 14.02
C SER A 205 14.33 9.52 13.70
N ILE A 206 14.99 8.35 13.67
CA ILE A 206 16.39 8.23 13.26
C ILE A 206 16.56 8.66 11.80
N LEU A 207 15.74 8.15 10.89
CA LEU A 207 15.84 8.47 9.48
C LEU A 207 15.54 9.95 9.19
N THR A 208 14.61 10.57 9.92
CA THR A 208 14.31 11.99 9.78
C THR A 208 15.52 12.87 10.12
N SER A 209 16.36 12.46 11.08
CA SER A 209 17.57 13.20 11.43
C SER A 209 18.69 13.10 10.39
N THR A 210 18.63 12.14 9.46
CA THR A 210 19.69 11.88 8.47
C THR A 210 19.54 12.68 7.17
N CYS A 211 18.50 13.48 6.98
CA CYS A 211 18.19 14.17 5.72
C CYS A 211 17.96 13.23 4.51
N VAL A 212 17.82 11.93 4.72
CA VAL A 212 17.42 10.96 3.71
C VAL A 212 15.91 10.76 3.76
N SER A 213 15.25 10.92 2.63
CA SER A 213 13.81 10.65 2.55
C SER A 213 13.55 9.16 2.70
N HIS A 214 12.49 8.83 3.43
CA HIS A 214 12.14 7.42 3.67
C HIS A 214 10.64 7.19 3.65
N HIS A 215 10.28 5.93 3.46
CA HIS A 215 8.91 5.45 3.57
C HIS A 215 8.90 4.03 4.12
N LEU A 216 7.98 3.75 5.03
CA LEU A 216 7.79 2.44 5.62
C LEU A 216 6.46 1.84 5.12
N TYR A 217 6.49 0.57 4.76
CA TYR A 217 5.27 -0.18 4.43
C TYR A 217 5.34 -1.58 5.06
N ALA A 218 4.83 -1.72 6.27
CA ALA A 218 5.05 -2.87 7.14
C ALA A 218 6.56 -3.09 7.37
N ASP A 219 7.08 -4.23 6.91
CA ASP A 219 8.49 -4.61 6.96
C ASP A 219 9.34 -4.01 5.83
N ASP A 220 8.71 -3.56 4.73
CA ASP A 220 9.43 -2.91 3.63
C ASP A 220 9.85 -1.49 4.02
N THR A 221 11.15 -1.21 4.00
CA THR A 221 11.73 0.12 4.23
C THR A 221 12.35 0.66 2.95
N GLN A 222 11.90 1.85 2.52
CA GLN A 222 12.39 2.54 1.34
C GLN A 222 13.18 3.76 1.76
N LEU A 223 14.45 3.85 1.34
CA LEU A 223 15.30 5.03 1.51
C LEU A 223 15.57 5.65 0.15
N PHE A 224 15.40 6.95 0.02
CA PHE A 224 15.65 7.62 -1.26
C PHE A 224 16.18 9.03 -1.08
N ILE A 225 17.09 9.41 -1.98
CA ILE A 225 17.72 10.73 -1.98
C ILE A 225 17.93 11.18 -3.43
N SER A 226 17.73 12.49 -3.69
CA SER A 226 17.97 13.10 -5.00
C SER A 226 19.05 14.16 -4.90
N PHE A 227 19.96 14.18 -5.87
CA PHE A 227 21.11 15.08 -5.89
C PHE A 227 21.57 15.38 -7.31
N LEU A 228 22.35 16.45 -7.48
CA LEU A 228 23.04 16.74 -8.71
C LEU A 228 24.27 15.81 -8.83
N PRO A 229 24.64 15.31 -10.03
CA PRO A 229 25.80 14.43 -10.21
C PRO A 229 27.10 14.98 -9.65
N SER A 230 27.24 16.31 -9.56
CA SER A 230 28.42 16.99 -9.00
C SER A 230 28.66 16.71 -7.50
N VAL A 231 27.60 16.39 -6.74
CA VAL A 231 27.67 16.08 -5.30
C VAL A 231 27.42 14.59 -5.02
N TYR A 232 27.69 13.74 -6.00
CA TYR A 232 27.45 12.31 -5.94
C TYR A 232 28.10 11.64 -4.72
N SER A 233 29.42 11.84 -4.51
CA SER A 233 30.16 11.17 -3.46
C SER A 233 29.63 11.48 -2.06
N SER A 234 29.31 12.75 -1.77
CA SER A 234 28.74 13.15 -0.48
C SER A 234 27.35 12.58 -0.27
N SER A 235 26.53 12.52 -1.32
CA SER A 235 25.15 11.99 -1.26
C SER A 235 25.13 10.47 -1.05
N ILE A 236 26.03 9.72 -1.70
CA ILE A 236 26.15 8.28 -1.47
C ILE A 236 26.68 7.99 -0.06
N ASN A 237 27.67 8.76 0.43
CA ASN A 237 28.16 8.61 1.80
C ASN A 237 27.04 8.89 2.83
N LEU A 238 26.19 9.86 2.57
CA LEU A 238 25.01 10.15 3.42
C LEU A 238 24.04 8.96 3.42
N LEU A 239 23.69 8.44 2.24
CA LEU A 239 22.82 7.25 2.13
C LEU A 239 23.46 6.04 2.84
N GLN A 240 24.76 5.82 2.65
CA GLN A 240 25.52 4.76 3.30
C GLN A 240 25.50 4.89 4.83
N SER A 241 25.72 6.09 5.35
CA SER A 241 25.66 6.37 6.80
C SER A 241 24.26 6.09 7.35
N SER A 242 23.21 6.50 6.62
CA SER A 242 21.83 6.24 7.01
C SER A 242 21.50 4.75 7.03
N ILE A 243 21.97 3.97 6.05
CA ILE A 243 21.83 2.49 6.05
C ILE A 243 22.53 1.86 7.24
N SER A 244 23.75 2.35 7.57
CA SER A 244 24.48 1.87 8.73
C SER A 244 23.75 2.15 10.05
N GLN A 245 23.16 3.35 10.21
CA GLN A 245 22.34 3.68 11.37
C GLN A 245 21.08 2.80 11.46
N VAL A 246 20.40 2.56 10.32
CA VAL A 246 19.27 1.61 10.24
C VAL A 246 19.72 0.22 10.68
N SER A 247 20.84 -0.28 10.15
CA SER A 247 21.37 -1.61 10.49
C SER A 247 21.70 -1.74 11.98
N THR A 248 22.35 -0.73 12.56
CA THR A 248 22.66 -0.69 13.98
C THR A 248 21.40 -0.68 14.84
N TRP A 249 20.44 0.16 14.47
CA TRP A 249 19.16 0.22 15.18
C TRP A 249 18.40 -1.11 15.08
N MET A 250 18.33 -1.72 13.91
CA MET A 250 17.69 -3.02 13.69
C MET A 250 18.32 -4.08 14.60
N SER A 251 19.65 -4.18 14.61
CA SER A 251 20.35 -5.14 15.47
C SER A 251 20.10 -4.93 16.95
N ALA A 252 20.10 -3.66 17.40
CA ALA A 252 19.78 -3.33 18.79
C ALA A 252 18.31 -3.64 19.17
N ASN A 253 17.45 -3.79 18.19
CA ASN A 253 16.04 -4.14 18.35
C ASN A 253 15.72 -5.56 17.87
N LEU A 254 16.70 -6.45 17.84
CA LEU A 254 16.56 -7.87 17.51
C LEU A 254 15.93 -8.11 16.13
N LEU A 255 16.04 -7.14 15.23
CA LEU A 255 15.67 -7.24 13.82
C LEU A 255 16.92 -7.39 12.96
N SER A 256 16.81 -8.07 11.84
CA SER A 256 17.93 -8.29 10.93
C SER A 256 17.57 -7.86 9.50
N LEU A 257 18.42 -7.00 8.93
CA LEU A 257 18.36 -6.69 7.50
C LEU A 257 18.78 -7.93 6.69
N ASN A 258 18.16 -8.09 5.53
CA ASN A 258 18.52 -9.13 4.58
C ASN A 258 19.27 -8.53 3.38
N PRO A 259 20.62 -8.58 3.37
CA PRO A 259 21.39 -7.99 2.28
C PRO A 259 21.11 -8.64 0.92
N SER A 260 20.83 -9.94 0.89
CA SER A 260 20.58 -10.67 -0.36
C SER A 260 19.26 -10.30 -1.05
N LYS A 261 18.33 -9.68 -0.32
CA LYS A 261 17.07 -9.18 -0.84
C LYS A 261 16.98 -7.66 -0.88
N THR A 262 18.00 -6.97 -0.38
CA THR A 262 18.08 -5.52 -0.50
C THR A 262 18.39 -5.15 -1.94
N GLU A 263 17.60 -4.26 -2.52
CA GLU A 263 17.72 -3.83 -3.91
C GLU A 263 18.08 -2.34 -3.97
N PHE A 264 18.97 -1.97 -4.90
CA PHE A 264 19.43 -0.61 -5.11
C PHE A 264 19.20 -0.18 -6.56
N LEU A 265 18.45 0.92 -6.75
CA LEU A 265 18.16 1.49 -8.07
C LEU A 265 18.62 2.93 -8.15
N ILE A 266 18.98 3.34 -9.36
CA ILE A 266 19.34 4.72 -9.68
C ILE A 266 18.48 5.21 -10.84
N PHE A 267 17.80 6.33 -10.64
CA PHE A 267 16.93 6.96 -11.64
C PHE A 267 17.56 8.27 -12.12
N GLY A 268 17.50 8.50 -13.40
CA GLY A 268 18.00 9.74 -14.01
C GLY A 268 17.91 9.71 -15.52
N ASN A 269 18.21 10.86 -16.14
CA ASN A 269 18.41 10.92 -17.58
C ASN A 269 19.76 10.26 -17.93
N SER A 270 19.86 9.63 -19.10
CA SER A 270 21.10 8.95 -19.54
C SER A 270 22.34 9.84 -19.41
N THR A 271 22.22 11.14 -19.78
CA THR A 271 23.31 12.11 -19.64
C THR A 271 23.74 12.36 -18.20
N GLN A 272 22.85 12.24 -17.23
CA GLN A 272 23.19 12.42 -15.82
C GLN A 272 23.73 11.11 -15.21
N LEU A 273 23.18 9.98 -15.62
CA LEU A 273 23.65 8.67 -15.18
C LEU A 273 25.06 8.36 -15.66
N SER A 274 25.43 8.78 -16.89
CA SER A 274 26.80 8.58 -17.43
C SER A 274 27.88 9.37 -16.68
N LYS A 275 27.53 10.34 -15.85
CA LYS A 275 28.47 11.08 -14.99
C LYS A 275 28.74 10.40 -13.65
N LEU A 276 28.05 9.31 -13.35
CA LEU A 276 28.24 8.58 -12.09
C LEU A 276 29.30 7.48 -12.24
N ASN A 277 30.26 7.46 -11.33
CA ASN A 277 31.30 6.45 -11.30
C ASN A 277 30.84 5.27 -10.43
N SER A 278 30.38 4.17 -11.05
CA SER A 278 30.08 2.85 -10.44
C SER A 278 29.56 2.91 -8.99
N PRO A 279 28.35 3.43 -8.76
CA PRO A 279 27.82 3.58 -7.40
C PRO A 279 27.58 2.22 -6.76
N THR A 280 28.13 2.00 -5.57
CA THR A 280 27.90 0.80 -4.76
C THR A 280 27.43 1.18 -3.37
N LEU A 281 26.61 0.33 -2.74
CA LEU A 281 26.20 0.47 -1.35
C LEU A 281 26.73 -0.70 -0.52
N HIS A 282 27.07 -0.45 0.73
CA HIS A 282 27.53 -1.48 1.65
C HIS A 282 26.49 -1.72 2.75
N ILE A 283 26.20 -2.97 3.06
CA ILE A 283 25.37 -3.36 4.20
C ILE A 283 26.22 -4.25 5.12
N GLY A 284 26.44 -3.77 6.35
CA GLY A 284 27.40 -4.40 7.24
C GLY A 284 28.82 -4.35 6.68
N THR A 285 29.68 -5.27 7.12
CA THR A 285 31.10 -5.30 6.78
C THR A 285 31.43 -6.05 5.48
N HIS A 286 30.52 -6.90 4.98
CA HIS A 286 30.86 -7.87 3.91
C HIS A 286 29.95 -7.82 2.68
N SER A 287 28.82 -7.12 2.72
CA SER A 287 27.86 -7.14 1.62
C SER A 287 27.91 -5.86 0.80
N VAL A 288 28.27 -5.98 -0.48
CA VAL A 288 28.29 -4.90 -1.47
C VAL A 288 27.08 -5.07 -2.39
N ILE A 289 26.26 -4.04 -2.51
CA ILE A 289 25.07 -4.04 -3.36
C ILE A 289 25.34 -3.16 -4.57
N GLN A 290 25.24 -3.75 -5.74
CA GLN A 290 25.33 -3.06 -7.02
C GLN A 290 23.97 -2.52 -7.43
N PRO A 291 23.89 -1.39 -8.15
CA PRO A 291 22.65 -0.91 -8.71
C PRO A 291 22.11 -1.89 -9.74
N ILE A 292 20.78 -2.08 -9.70
CA ILE A 292 20.06 -2.93 -10.64
C ILE A 292 19.13 -2.09 -11.50
N ASP A 293 18.89 -2.56 -12.73
CA ASP A 293 18.02 -1.83 -13.69
C ASP A 293 16.53 -1.92 -13.34
N THR A 294 16.13 -2.92 -12.59
CA THR A 294 14.71 -3.16 -12.31
C THR A 294 14.56 -3.84 -10.96
N ALA A 295 13.73 -3.25 -10.08
CA ALA A 295 13.38 -3.81 -8.78
C ALA A 295 11.86 -3.90 -8.59
N ARG A 296 11.44 -4.78 -7.67
CA ARG A 296 10.03 -4.90 -7.31
C ARG A 296 9.74 -4.13 -6.03
N ASN A 297 9.06 -3.01 -6.15
CA ASN A 297 8.63 -2.19 -5.03
C ASN A 297 7.11 -2.34 -4.83
N LEU A 298 6.67 -2.81 -3.66
CA LEU A 298 5.26 -3.02 -3.28
C LEU A 298 4.43 -3.66 -4.41
N GLY A 299 4.98 -4.68 -5.05
CA GLY A 299 4.32 -5.44 -6.11
C GLY A 299 4.46 -4.87 -7.53
N ILE A 300 4.99 -3.67 -7.72
CA ILE A 300 5.24 -3.03 -9.01
C ILE A 300 6.72 -3.14 -9.39
N LEU A 301 7.00 -3.45 -10.66
CA LEU A 301 8.35 -3.44 -11.22
C LEU A 301 8.70 -2.01 -11.66
N PHE A 302 9.63 -1.39 -10.95
CA PHE A 302 10.24 -0.12 -11.33
C PHE A 302 11.49 -0.39 -12.15
N ASP A 303 11.69 0.35 -13.22
CA ASP A 303 12.92 0.37 -14.01
C ASP A 303 13.59 1.74 -13.92
N SER A 304 14.91 1.79 -14.09
CA SER A 304 15.74 3.01 -13.95
C SER A 304 15.31 4.19 -14.83
N HIS A 305 14.56 3.92 -15.90
CA HIS A 305 14.02 4.93 -16.81
C HIS A 305 12.54 5.24 -16.61
N LEU A 306 11.87 4.61 -15.66
CA LEU A 306 10.43 4.71 -15.42
C LEU A 306 9.58 4.39 -16.68
N SER A 307 10.06 3.46 -17.52
CA SER A 307 9.33 3.06 -18.73
C SER A 307 8.14 2.17 -18.42
N PHE A 308 8.19 1.42 -17.33
CA PHE A 308 7.23 0.38 -16.93
C PHE A 308 7.03 -0.74 -17.96
N ASP A 309 7.95 -0.92 -18.91
CA ASP A 309 7.84 -1.96 -19.95
C ASP A 309 7.74 -3.37 -19.38
N LYS A 310 8.61 -3.70 -18.42
CA LYS A 310 8.61 -5.01 -17.75
C LYS A 310 7.34 -5.19 -16.91
N GLN A 311 6.87 -4.14 -16.25
CA GLN A 311 5.64 -4.17 -15.46
C GLN A 311 4.42 -4.43 -16.35
N ILE A 312 4.25 -3.67 -17.43
CA ILE A 312 3.13 -3.84 -18.36
C ILE A 312 3.18 -5.21 -19.03
N SER A 313 4.37 -5.69 -19.41
CA SER A 313 4.56 -7.04 -19.95
C SER A 313 4.11 -8.12 -18.97
N SER A 314 4.46 -7.96 -17.68
CA SER A 314 4.04 -8.87 -16.61
C SER A 314 2.53 -8.88 -16.42
N VAL A 315 1.90 -7.69 -16.37
CA VAL A 315 0.44 -7.56 -16.26
C VAL A 315 -0.26 -8.17 -17.46
N CYS A 316 0.21 -7.90 -18.68
CA CYS A 316 -0.37 -8.46 -19.90
C CYS A 316 -0.27 -9.99 -19.92
N ARG A 317 0.90 -10.56 -19.58
CA ARG A 317 1.11 -12.01 -19.53
C ARG A 317 0.17 -12.68 -18.53
N SER A 318 0.16 -12.19 -17.31
CA SER A 318 -0.69 -12.73 -16.23
C SER A 318 -2.18 -12.59 -16.54
N SER A 319 -2.59 -11.47 -17.13
CA SER A 319 -3.99 -11.25 -17.52
C SER A 319 -4.42 -12.16 -18.66
N ASN A 320 -3.58 -12.36 -19.68
CA ASN A 320 -3.87 -13.29 -20.79
C ASN A 320 -4.06 -14.73 -20.30
N TRP A 321 -3.25 -15.16 -19.34
CA TRP A 321 -3.40 -16.49 -18.72
C TRP A 321 -4.81 -16.65 -18.11
N HIS A 322 -5.24 -15.72 -17.29
CA HIS A 322 -6.58 -15.77 -16.67
C HIS A 322 -7.72 -15.58 -17.69
N ILE A 323 -7.51 -14.79 -18.74
CA ILE A 323 -8.50 -14.66 -19.82
C ILE A 323 -8.68 -16.00 -20.55
N HIS A 324 -7.58 -16.72 -20.79
CA HIS A 324 -7.61 -18.04 -21.40
C HIS A 324 -8.35 -19.05 -20.50
N ASP A 325 -8.06 -19.08 -19.19
CA ASP A 325 -8.78 -19.95 -18.27
C ASP A 325 -10.27 -19.62 -18.21
N LEU A 326 -10.63 -18.34 -18.15
CA LEU A 326 -12.02 -17.90 -18.17
C LEU A 326 -12.71 -18.30 -19.48
N TRP A 327 -12.00 -18.21 -20.60
CA TRP A 327 -12.52 -18.65 -21.92
C TRP A 327 -12.86 -20.13 -21.92
N ARG A 328 -12.02 -21.00 -21.32
CA ARG A 328 -12.24 -22.45 -21.25
C ARG A 328 -13.54 -22.81 -20.52
N ILE A 329 -13.85 -22.11 -19.44
CA ILE A 329 -15.04 -22.38 -18.62
C ILE A 329 -16.25 -21.51 -19.00
N ARG A 330 -16.09 -20.61 -19.99
CA ARG A 330 -17.09 -19.59 -20.34
C ARG A 330 -18.43 -20.19 -20.78
N SER A 331 -18.44 -21.36 -21.40
CA SER A 331 -19.68 -22.06 -21.84
C SER A 331 -20.59 -22.43 -20.68
N SER A 332 -20.00 -22.78 -19.54
CA SER A 332 -20.69 -23.22 -18.31
C SER A 332 -21.11 -22.09 -17.38
N LEU A 333 -20.81 -20.81 -17.75
CA LEU A 333 -21.07 -19.67 -16.90
C LEU A 333 -22.13 -18.75 -17.51
N ASP A 334 -23.00 -18.20 -16.68
CA ASP A 334 -23.88 -17.09 -17.06
C ASP A 334 -23.09 -15.78 -17.22
N LEU A 335 -23.73 -14.74 -17.78
CA LEU A 335 -23.08 -13.46 -18.05
C LEU A 335 -22.64 -12.74 -16.77
N ASN A 336 -23.46 -12.74 -15.71
CA ASN A 336 -23.20 -12.00 -14.48
C ASN A 336 -22.05 -12.63 -13.71
N THR A 337 -22.05 -13.96 -13.56
CA THR A 337 -20.95 -14.70 -12.96
C THR A 337 -19.64 -14.47 -13.72
N THR A 338 -19.68 -14.56 -15.06
CA THR A 338 -18.51 -14.30 -15.92
C THR A 338 -17.98 -12.88 -15.72
N LYS A 339 -18.88 -11.88 -15.68
CA LYS A 339 -18.52 -10.47 -15.45
C LYS A 339 -17.89 -10.27 -14.08
N THR A 340 -18.40 -10.93 -13.06
CA THR A 340 -17.84 -10.90 -11.70
C THR A 340 -16.43 -11.49 -11.65
N ILE A 341 -16.22 -12.66 -12.23
CA ILE A 341 -14.89 -13.30 -12.32
C ILE A 341 -13.92 -12.42 -13.11
N ALA A 342 -14.34 -11.90 -14.26
CA ALA A 342 -13.54 -11.03 -15.13
C ALA A 342 -13.07 -9.78 -14.37
N THR A 343 -13.97 -9.13 -13.64
CA THR A 343 -13.63 -7.92 -12.87
C THR A 343 -12.75 -8.23 -11.66
N SER A 344 -13.04 -9.29 -10.93
CA SER A 344 -12.28 -9.66 -9.73
C SER A 344 -10.84 -10.10 -10.04
N ILE A 345 -10.60 -10.80 -11.15
CA ILE A 345 -9.29 -11.38 -11.45
C ILE A 345 -8.48 -10.49 -12.41
N VAL A 346 -9.07 -10.07 -13.54
CA VAL A 346 -8.30 -9.36 -14.58
C VAL A 346 -8.32 -7.86 -14.37
N HIS A 347 -9.48 -7.25 -14.07
CA HIS A 347 -9.53 -5.81 -13.81
C HIS A 347 -8.76 -5.44 -12.55
N SER A 348 -8.75 -6.28 -11.50
CA SER A 348 -7.93 -6.04 -10.31
C SER A 348 -6.43 -5.88 -10.66
N LYS A 349 -5.92 -6.66 -11.63
CA LYS A 349 -4.53 -6.55 -12.12
C LYS A 349 -4.31 -5.28 -12.96
N LEU A 350 -5.29 -4.91 -13.80
CA LEU A 350 -5.22 -3.70 -14.62
C LEU A 350 -5.34 -2.42 -13.78
N ASP A 351 -5.99 -2.50 -12.61
CA ASP A 351 -6.22 -1.36 -11.72
C ASP A 351 -5.23 -1.24 -10.58
N TYR A 352 -4.41 -2.27 -10.34
CA TYR A 352 -3.41 -2.22 -9.27
C TYR A 352 -2.33 -1.19 -9.58
N CYS A 353 -2.26 -0.14 -8.79
CA CYS A 353 -1.34 0.99 -8.93
C CYS A 353 -1.31 1.60 -10.35
N ASN A 354 -2.46 1.61 -11.04
CA ASN A 354 -2.54 2.11 -12.41
C ASN A 354 -2.37 3.63 -12.52
N SER A 355 -2.43 4.37 -11.42
CA SER A 355 -2.07 5.79 -11.36
C SER A 355 -0.63 6.07 -11.85
N LEU A 356 0.28 5.11 -11.67
CA LEU A 356 1.67 5.18 -12.16
C LEU A 356 1.77 5.14 -13.70
N TYR A 357 0.72 4.67 -14.38
CA TYR A 357 0.69 4.60 -15.85
C TYR A 357 0.21 5.91 -16.50
N LEU A 358 0.08 6.96 -15.69
CA LEU A 358 -0.30 8.28 -16.19
C LEU A 358 0.64 8.73 -17.32
N ASN A 359 0.04 9.11 -18.46
CA ASN A 359 0.74 9.62 -19.64
C ASN A 359 1.94 8.78 -20.09
N LEU A 360 1.88 7.46 -19.89
CA LEU A 360 2.79 6.55 -20.55
C LEU A 360 2.61 6.63 -22.09
N PRO A 361 3.62 6.25 -22.86
CA PRO A 361 3.53 6.21 -24.32
C PRO A 361 2.28 5.46 -24.79
N VAL A 362 1.63 5.97 -25.84
CA VAL A 362 0.35 5.46 -26.36
C VAL A 362 0.41 3.96 -26.62
N TYR A 363 1.53 3.44 -27.13
CA TYR A 363 1.68 2.01 -27.41
C TYR A 363 1.57 1.14 -26.14
N GLN A 364 2.04 1.63 -24.99
CA GLN A 364 1.93 0.93 -23.70
C GLN A 364 0.48 0.86 -23.21
N LEU A 365 -0.21 2.00 -23.25
CA LEU A 365 -1.63 2.04 -22.89
C LEU A 365 -2.48 1.19 -23.85
N ALA A 366 -2.12 1.16 -25.12
CA ALA A 366 -2.77 0.30 -26.12
C ALA A 366 -2.56 -1.20 -25.84
N ARG A 367 -1.41 -1.60 -25.25
CA ARG A 367 -1.20 -3.00 -24.80
C ARG A 367 -2.21 -3.37 -23.71
N LEU A 368 -2.38 -2.53 -22.70
CA LEU A 368 -3.35 -2.75 -21.61
C LEU A 368 -4.80 -2.72 -22.15
N GLN A 369 -5.11 -1.81 -23.08
CA GLN A 369 -6.43 -1.74 -23.70
C GLN A 369 -6.76 -3.01 -24.52
N ARG A 370 -5.76 -3.61 -25.19
CA ARG A 370 -5.94 -4.91 -25.89
C ARG A 370 -6.30 -6.03 -24.92
N ILE A 371 -5.72 -6.07 -23.72
CA ILE A 371 -6.10 -7.03 -22.67
C ILE A 371 -7.56 -6.83 -22.26
N GLN A 372 -7.97 -5.60 -21.98
CA GLN A 372 -9.36 -5.28 -21.63
C GLN A 372 -10.33 -5.67 -22.76
N ASN A 373 -9.97 -5.40 -24.01
CA ASN A 373 -10.76 -5.76 -25.17
C ASN A 373 -10.90 -7.29 -25.31
N SER A 374 -9.82 -8.04 -25.10
CA SER A 374 -9.85 -9.51 -25.12
C SER A 374 -10.74 -10.07 -24.02
N LEU A 375 -10.65 -9.51 -22.83
CA LEU A 375 -11.52 -9.88 -21.72
C LEU A 375 -13.00 -9.64 -22.05
N ALA A 376 -13.35 -8.48 -22.60
CA ALA A 376 -14.71 -8.15 -22.98
C ALA A 376 -15.25 -9.10 -24.05
N ARG A 377 -14.41 -9.53 -25.02
CA ARG A 377 -14.81 -10.54 -26.01
C ARG A 377 -15.17 -11.88 -25.36
N VAL A 378 -14.38 -12.34 -24.42
CA VAL A 378 -14.68 -13.56 -23.67
C VAL A 378 -15.97 -13.42 -22.88
N VAL A 379 -16.15 -12.33 -22.15
CA VAL A 379 -17.35 -12.08 -21.34
C VAL A 379 -18.62 -12.08 -22.21
N CYS A 380 -18.58 -11.40 -23.34
CA CYS A 380 -19.74 -11.24 -24.22
C CYS A 380 -19.87 -12.32 -25.33
N LYS A 381 -18.94 -13.30 -25.40
CA LYS A 381 -18.88 -14.33 -26.46
C LYS A 381 -18.81 -13.75 -27.88
N ILE A 382 -17.93 -12.74 -28.11
CA ILE A 382 -17.84 -11.99 -29.35
C ILE A 382 -16.63 -12.42 -30.17
N PRO A 383 -16.78 -12.67 -31.49
CA PRO A 383 -15.68 -12.96 -32.41
C PRO A 383 -14.66 -11.82 -32.49
N LYS A 384 -13.40 -12.14 -32.90
CA LYS A 384 -12.29 -11.19 -32.98
C LYS A 384 -12.51 -10.02 -33.93
N HIS A 385 -13.26 -10.24 -35.00
CA HIS A 385 -13.51 -9.26 -36.08
C HIS A 385 -14.60 -8.23 -35.74
N HIS A 386 -15.40 -8.45 -34.68
CA HIS A 386 -16.44 -7.50 -34.32
C HIS A 386 -15.86 -6.31 -33.54
N HIS A 387 -16.47 -5.14 -33.75
CA HIS A 387 -16.14 -3.94 -32.99
C HIS A 387 -16.45 -4.11 -31.52
N ILE A 388 -15.45 -3.85 -30.65
CA ILE A 388 -15.57 -4.10 -29.22
C ILE A 388 -16.19 -2.94 -28.43
N THR A 389 -16.16 -1.72 -28.98
CA THR A 389 -16.60 -0.50 -28.27
C THR A 389 -18.05 -0.55 -27.79
N PRO A 390 -19.05 -1.01 -28.59
CA PRO A 390 -20.43 -1.15 -28.11
C PRO A 390 -20.55 -2.07 -26.90
N HIS A 391 -19.76 -3.13 -26.87
CA HIS A 391 -19.78 -4.12 -25.79
C HIS A 391 -19.09 -3.61 -24.52
N LEU A 392 -17.98 -2.87 -24.64
CA LEU A 392 -17.39 -2.18 -23.50
C LEU A 392 -18.39 -1.17 -22.90
N ARG A 393 -19.14 -0.46 -23.75
CA ARG A 393 -20.20 0.47 -23.35
C ARG A 393 -21.33 -0.27 -22.59
N SER A 394 -21.84 -1.39 -23.13
CA SER A 394 -22.90 -2.20 -22.49
C SER A 394 -22.46 -2.84 -21.17
N LEU A 395 -21.16 -3.20 -21.04
CA LEU A 395 -20.58 -3.68 -19.81
C LEU A 395 -20.35 -2.58 -18.75
N HIS A 396 -20.53 -1.32 -19.12
CA HIS A 396 -20.20 -0.14 -18.31
C HIS A 396 -18.73 -0.10 -17.88
N TRP A 397 -17.80 -0.50 -18.76
CA TRP A 397 -16.37 -0.51 -18.50
C TRP A 397 -15.70 0.75 -19.05
N LEU A 398 -15.02 1.49 -18.21
CA LEU A 398 -14.17 2.61 -18.63
C LEU A 398 -12.98 2.08 -19.43
N LYS A 399 -12.54 2.81 -20.46
CA LYS A 399 -11.28 2.53 -21.17
C LYS A 399 -10.07 2.77 -20.25
N ILE A 400 -8.92 2.19 -20.58
CA ILE A 400 -7.70 2.26 -19.74
C ILE A 400 -7.32 3.69 -19.35
N PRO A 401 -7.27 4.69 -20.24
CA PRO A 401 -6.93 6.06 -19.84
C PRO A 401 -7.92 6.62 -18.80
N GLN A 402 -9.21 6.41 -18.99
CA GLN A 402 -10.23 6.89 -18.05
C GLN A 402 -10.21 6.12 -16.71
N ARG A 403 -9.76 4.85 -16.69
CA ARG A 403 -9.53 4.12 -15.43
C ARG A 403 -8.39 4.74 -14.62
N ILE A 404 -7.32 5.15 -15.30
CA ILE A 404 -6.20 5.88 -14.67
C ILE A 404 -6.68 7.21 -14.10
N HIS A 405 -7.42 8.00 -14.88
CA HIS A 405 -8.00 9.26 -14.42
C HIS A 405 -8.98 9.05 -13.26
N TYR A 406 -9.83 8.02 -13.33
CA TYR A 406 -10.73 7.66 -12.23
C TYR A 406 -9.98 7.40 -10.92
N LYS A 407 -8.88 6.63 -10.99
CA LYS A 407 -8.04 6.33 -9.83
C LYS A 407 -7.40 7.60 -9.26
N LEU A 408 -6.74 8.38 -10.10
CA LEU A 408 -6.08 9.63 -9.69
C LEU A 408 -7.05 10.62 -9.06
N LEU A 409 -8.22 10.84 -9.67
CA LEU A 409 -9.25 11.74 -9.14
C LEU A 409 -9.88 11.20 -7.84
N SER A 410 -10.02 9.87 -7.71
CA SER A 410 -10.48 9.24 -6.46
C SER A 410 -9.49 9.43 -5.31
N ILE A 411 -8.18 9.32 -5.59
CA ILE A 411 -7.12 9.61 -4.62
C ILE A 411 -7.16 11.10 -4.26
N THR A 412 -7.22 11.99 -5.25
CA THR A 412 -7.29 13.44 -5.03
C THR A 412 -8.48 13.84 -4.18
N PHE A 413 -9.66 13.27 -4.43
CA PHE A 413 -10.84 13.47 -3.59
C PHE A 413 -10.58 13.07 -2.14
N THR A 414 -9.98 11.89 -1.91
CA THR A 414 -9.65 11.40 -0.57
C THR A 414 -8.67 12.33 0.15
N LEU A 415 -7.66 12.84 -0.55
CA LEU A 415 -6.69 13.81 -0.03
C LEU A 415 -7.39 15.11 0.40
N LEU A 416 -8.30 15.63 -0.42
CA LEU A 416 -9.03 16.86 -0.16
C LEU A 416 -10.06 16.73 0.96
N GLN A 417 -10.58 15.51 1.20
CA GLN A 417 -11.55 15.25 2.27
C GLN A 417 -10.91 14.97 3.62
N HIS A 418 -9.77 14.29 3.64
CA HIS A 418 -9.19 13.76 4.87
C HIS A 418 -7.79 14.31 5.18
N HIS A 419 -7.20 15.07 4.25
CA HIS A 419 -5.82 15.57 4.33
C HIS A 419 -4.77 14.44 4.54
N GLN A 420 -5.15 13.21 4.19
CA GLN A 420 -4.35 12.00 4.37
C GLN A 420 -4.26 11.19 3.06
N PRO A 421 -3.08 10.59 2.78
CA PRO A 421 -1.82 10.72 3.54
C PRO A 421 -1.15 12.08 3.36
N SER A 422 -0.55 12.59 4.42
CA SER A 422 0.05 13.93 4.48
C SER A 422 1.18 14.13 3.45
N TYR A 423 2.01 13.11 3.21
CA TYR A 423 3.09 13.15 2.23
C TYR A 423 2.61 13.32 0.79
N LEU A 424 1.39 12.91 0.47
CA LEU A 424 0.80 13.10 -0.86
C LEU A 424 -0.09 14.35 -0.89
N PHE A 425 -0.77 14.66 0.23
CA PHE A 425 -1.56 15.89 0.36
C PHE A 425 -0.69 17.14 0.22
N SER A 426 0.52 17.15 0.78
CA SER A 426 1.48 18.26 0.67
C SER A 426 1.91 18.58 -0.78
N GLN A 427 1.64 17.67 -1.72
CA GLN A 427 1.91 17.88 -3.15
C GLN A 427 0.76 18.58 -3.87
N ILE A 428 -0.38 18.78 -3.21
CA ILE A 428 -1.55 19.48 -3.77
C ILE A 428 -1.71 20.81 -3.04
N ASN A 429 -1.72 21.90 -3.81
CA ASN A 429 -1.98 23.23 -3.28
C ASN A 429 -3.38 23.67 -3.73
N THR A 430 -4.23 24.05 -2.79
CA THR A 430 -5.52 24.68 -3.10
C THR A 430 -5.31 26.15 -3.41
N GLN A 431 -6.12 26.69 -4.33
CA GLN A 431 -6.16 28.14 -4.51
C GLN A 431 -7.08 28.77 -3.44
N PRO A 432 -6.68 29.90 -2.82
CA PRO A 432 -7.58 30.63 -1.96
C PRO A 432 -8.82 31.07 -2.75
N ALA A 433 -9.98 31.05 -2.10
CA ALA A 433 -11.22 31.52 -2.71
C ALA A 433 -11.06 32.98 -3.15
N ARG A 434 -11.27 33.24 -4.43
CA ARG A 434 -11.32 34.62 -4.95
C ARG A 434 -12.75 35.14 -4.75
N HIS A 435 -12.93 36.42 -4.40
CA HIS A 435 -14.24 37.08 -4.34
C HIS A 435 -14.87 37.26 -5.72
N THR A 436 -15.07 36.16 -6.44
CA THR A 436 -15.67 36.10 -7.77
C THR A 436 -16.85 35.13 -7.77
N ARG A 437 -17.67 35.12 -8.84
CA ARG A 437 -18.80 34.20 -9.03
C ARG A 437 -18.42 32.70 -8.92
N SER A 438 -17.12 32.36 -8.99
CA SER A 438 -16.58 30.99 -8.86
C SER A 438 -16.08 30.66 -7.44
N SER A 439 -16.37 31.48 -6.44
CA SER A 439 -15.85 31.30 -5.06
C SER A 439 -16.31 30.03 -4.37
N SER A 440 -17.40 29.42 -4.86
CA SER A 440 -17.95 28.15 -4.35
C SER A 440 -17.29 26.88 -4.94
N ILE A 441 -16.32 27.02 -5.86
CA ILE A 441 -15.71 25.91 -6.57
C ILE A 441 -14.28 25.72 -6.11
N LEU A 442 -13.94 24.50 -5.66
CA LEU A 442 -12.57 24.16 -5.29
C LEU A 442 -11.67 24.05 -6.53
N THR A 443 -10.65 24.89 -6.59
CA THR A 443 -9.62 24.88 -7.62
C THR A 443 -8.27 24.54 -7.02
N LEU A 444 -7.43 23.84 -7.79
CA LEU A 444 -6.07 23.48 -7.40
C LEU A 444 -5.08 24.43 -8.08
N ARG A 445 -4.08 24.87 -7.32
CA ARG A 445 -3.02 25.73 -7.85
C ARG A 445 -2.15 24.94 -8.83
N ARG A 446 -2.01 25.46 -10.04
CA ARG A 446 -1.08 24.89 -11.04
C ARG A 446 0.36 25.26 -10.66
N PRO A 447 1.27 24.29 -10.58
CA PRO A 447 2.69 24.61 -10.41
C PRO A 447 3.25 25.29 -11.66
N PRO A 448 4.42 25.96 -11.56
CA PRO A 448 5.09 26.53 -12.71
C PRO A 448 5.34 25.50 -13.81
N THR A 449 5.24 25.93 -15.06
CA THR A 449 5.39 25.04 -16.23
C THR A 449 6.86 24.60 -16.36
N VAL A 450 7.08 23.31 -16.40
CA VAL A 450 8.39 22.71 -16.67
C VAL A 450 8.41 22.21 -18.12
N LYS A 451 9.44 22.57 -18.87
CA LYS A 451 9.55 22.19 -20.31
C LYS A 451 9.78 20.69 -20.57
N ALA A 452 10.04 19.88 -19.54
CA ALA A 452 10.29 18.47 -19.69
C ALA A 452 8.99 17.69 -19.92
N LYS A 453 8.89 16.92 -21.01
CA LYS A 453 7.73 16.02 -21.31
C LYS A 453 7.42 15.06 -20.16
N LEU A 454 8.41 14.69 -19.36
CA LEU A 454 8.24 13.80 -18.23
C LEU A 454 7.41 14.44 -17.11
N SER A 455 7.39 15.78 -17.00
CA SER A 455 6.59 16.49 -16.00
C SER A 455 5.09 16.21 -16.10
N ASP A 456 4.58 15.88 -17.29
CA ASP A 456 3.18 15.53 -17.49
C ASP A 456 2.80 14.16 -16.89
N ARG A 457 3.78 13.37 -16.42
CA ARG A 457 3.59 12.13 -15.67
C ARG A 457 3.63 12.35 -14.15
N SER A 458 3.99 13.55 -13.69
CA SER A 458 4.03 13.93 -12.28
C SER A 458 2.62 14.15 -11.74
N PHE A 459 2.32 13.58 -10.59
CA PHE A 459 1.06 13.81 -9.87
C PHE A 459 0.88 15.30 -9.56
N HIS A 460 1.91 15.94 -9.02
CA HIS A 460 1.92 17.36 -8.67
C HIS A 460 1.59 18.29 -9.85
N HIS A 461 2.11 18.00 -11.06
CA HIS A 461 1.89 18.83 -12.24
C HIS A 461 0.59 18.51 -12.98
N PHE A 462 0.19 17.25 -13.00
CA PHE A 462 -0.95 16.82 -13.82
C PHE A 462 -2.30 16.96 -13.10
N ILE A 463 -2.36 16.68 -11.80
CA ILE A 463 -3.62 16.67 -11.05
C ILE A 463 -4.38 17.99 -11.10
N PRO A 464 -3.76 19.17 -10.95
CA PRO A 464 -4.52 20.42 -11.05
C PRO A 464 -5.24 20.59 -12.40
N ARG A 465 -4.60 20.19 -13.50
CA ARG A 465 -5.21 20.24 -14.84
C ARG A 465 -6.35 19.23 -14.96
N LEU A 466 -6.14 17.98 -14.49
CA LEU A 466 -7.15 16.94 -14.54
C LEU A 466 -8.36 17.28 -13.66
N TRP A 467 -8.13 17.87 -12.47
CA TRP A 467 -9.18 18.31 -11.56
C TRP A 467 -10.09 19.34 -12.19
N GLU A 468 -9.54 20.28 -12.95
CA GLU A 468 -10.30 21.32 -13.63
C GLU A 468 -11.21 20.81 -14.75
N THR A 469 -10.96 19.62 -15.30
CA THR A 469 -11.85 18.98 -16.29
C THR A 469 -13.15 18.45 -15.69
N LEU A 470 -13.25 18.35 -14.36
CA LEU A 470 -14.43 17.88 -13.69
C LEU A 470 -15.58 18.89 -13.77
N PRO A 471 -16.84 18.43 -13.87
CA PRO A 471 -18.02 19.27 -13.70
C PRO A 471 -17.99 20.05 -12.39
N GLN A 472 -18.52 21.26 -12.40
CA GLN A 472 -18.57 22.11 -11.20
C GLN A 472 -19.26 21.42 -10.02
N SER A 473 -20.34 20.66 -10.27
CA SER A 473 -21.06 19.90 -9.25
C SER A 473 -20.20 18.91 -8.44
N LEU A 474 -19.08 18.44 -9.01
CA LEU A 474 -18.14 17.55 -8.32
C LEU A 474 -17.04 18.29 -7.54
N ARG A 475 -16.98 19.61 -7.65
CA ARG A 475 -15.93 20.46 -7.07
C ARG A 475 -16.46 21.51 -6.10
N LEU A 476 -17.71 21.40 -5.66
CA LEU A 476 -18.32 22.37 -4.75
C LEU A 476 -17.64 22.37 -3.39
N LEU A 477 -17.27 23.57 -2.92
CA LEU A 477 -16.69 23.79 -1.59
C LEU A 477 -17.73 23.56 -0.49
N ASN A 478 -17.27 23.02 0.62
CA ASN A 478 -18.04 22.99 1.84
C ASN A 478 -18.01 24.38 2.52
N THR A 479 -19.13 25.08 2.49
CA THR A 479 -19.24 26.43 3.06
C THR A 479 -19.70 26.48 4.52
N SER A 480 -19.96 25.31 5.13
CA SER A 480 -20.55 25.19 6.48
C SER A 480 -19.55 25.33 7.63
N ASN A 481 -18.60 26.17 7.59
CA ASN A 481 -17.72 26.74 8.63
C ASN A 481 -16.28 26.96 8.13
N PRO A 482 -15.84 28.18 7.89
CA PRO A 482 -14.53 28.46 7.31
C PRO A 482 -13.34 28.43 8.30
N GLY A 483 -13.55 27.99 9.54
CA GLY A 483 -12.55 28.18 10.62
C GLY A 483 -11.80 26.95 11.13
N SER A 484 -12.08 25.73 10.69
CA SER A 484 -11.42 24.51 11.20
C SER A 484 -10.53 23.88 10.13
N SER A 485 -9.24 23.77 10.42
CA SER A 485 -8.22 23.16 9.54
C SER A 485 -8.39 21.67 9.27
N LEU A 486 -9.36 21.01 9.91
CA LEU A 486 -9.63 19.57 9.83
C LEU A 486 -10.93 19.21 9.09
N GLN A 487 -11.65 20.20 8.53
CA GLN A 487 -12.93 19.91 7.86
C GLN A 487 -12.74 19.50 6.38
N PRO A 488 -13.66 18.63 5.87
CA PRO A 488 -13.68 18.26 4.47
C PRO A 488 -13.82 19.50 3.58
N LEU A 489 -12.94 19.64 2.58
CA LEU A 489 -12.95 20.77 1.66
C LEU A 489 -14.13 20.72 0.67
N LEU A 490 -14.69 19.54 0.41
CA LEU A 490 -15.76 19.34 -0.57
C LEU A 490 -17.10 19.04 0.10
N ALA A 491 -18.18 19.60 -0.47
CA ALA A 491 -19.54 19.48 0.05
C ALA A 491 -20.22 18.13 -0.23
N ILE A 492 -19.65 17.31 -1.14
CA ILE A 492 -20.27 16.06 -1.57
C ILE A 492 -19.66 14.83 -0.88
N SER A 493 -20.46 13.80 -0.65
CA SER A 493 -19.98 12.54 -0.10
C SER A 493 -19.11 11.77 -1.10
N ARG A 494 -18.27 10.84 -0.58
CA ARG A 494 -17.42 10.00 -1.42
C ARG A 494 -18.23 9.16 -2.42
N SER A 495 -19.38 8.62 -2.02
CA SER A 495 -20.23 7.82 -2.91
C SER A 495 -20.81 8.64 -4.05
N GLN A 496 -21.28 9.86 -3.78
CA GLN A 496 -21.78 10.80 -4.79
C GLN A 496 -20.68 11.22 -5.76
N PHE A 497 -19.48 11.55 -5.22
CA PHE A 497 -18.31 11.89 -6.06
C PHE A 497 -17.94 10.75 -7.00
N LEU A 498 -17.75 9.53 -6.49
CA LEU A 498 -17.33 8.38 -7.30
C LEU A 498 -18.37 8.00 -8.36
N SER A 499 -19.65 8.10 -8.06
CA SER A 499 -20.73 7.87 -9.01
C SER A 499 -20.73 8.93 -10.12
N GLY A 500 -20.69 10.21 -9.75
CA GLY A 500 -20.63 11.33 -10.70
C GLY A 500 -19.36 11.30 -11.55
N LEU A 501 -18.21 11.01 -10.95
CA LEU A 501 -16.94 10.83 -11.63
C LEU A 501 -17.00 9.72 -12.67
N LYS A 502 -17.54 8.55 -12.30
CA LYS A 502 -17.68 7.42 -13.22
C LYS A 502 -18.56 7.79 -14.41
N THR A 503 -19.67 8.48 -14.17
CA THR A 503 -20.59 8.96 -15.23
C THR A 503 -19.90 9.94 -16.17
N HIS A 504 -19.16 10.91 -15.61
CA HIS A 504 -18.39 11.88 -16.40
C HIS A 504 -17.35 11.21 -17.30
N LEU A 505 -16.51 10.34 -16.74
CA LEU A 505 -15.47 9.62 -17.48
C LEU A 505 -16.04 8.60 -18.47
N PHE A 506 -17.22 8.06 -18.20
CA PHE A 506 -17.92 7.18 -19.13
C PHE A 506 -18.37 7.93 -20.38
N LYS A 507 -18.93 9.14 -20.24
CA LYS A 507 -19.27 10.02 -21.36
C LYS A 507 -18.02 10.37 -22.19
N GLN A 508 -16.86 10.59 -21.55
CA GLN A 508 -15.59 10.79 -22.26
C GLN A 508 -15.08 9.53 -22.98
N SER A 509 -15.30 8.34 -22.39
CA SER A 509 -14.92 7.07 -23.00
C SER A 509 -15.73 6.76 -24.27
N TYR A 510 -16.99 7.16 -24.28
CA TYR A 510 -17.97 6.83 -25.32
C TYR A 510 -18.80 8.08 -25.65
N PRO A 511 -18.22 9.04 -26.40
CA PRO A 511 -19.00 10.18 -26.87
C PRO A 511 -20.18 9.70 -27.70
N SER A 512 -21.30 10.40 -27.58
CA SER A 512 -22.56 10.11 -28.28
C SER A 512 -22.40 10.34 -29.77
#